data_34dbec4e9139e069140363ad1360fa46
#
_entry.id   34dbec4e9139e069140363ad1360fa46
#
_cell.length_a   1.000
_cell.length_b   1.000
_cell.length_c   1.000
_cell.angle_alpha   90.00
_cell.angle_beta   90.00
_cell.angle_gamma   90.00
#
_symmetry.space_group_name_H-M   'P 1'
#
loop_
_entity.id
_entity.type
_entity.pdbx_description
1 polymer ?
#
loop_
_entity_poly.entity_id
_entity_poly.type
_entity_poly.pdbx_seq_one_letter_code
_entity_poly.pdbx_strand_id
1 'polypeptide(L)'
;MRRSSLLPLAIVSLAVVCAPAPVAAQRRAPAPAPAAALPVVTKQFGDLGAGPYASLVIRNAMVIPGHGGPPAGPYDIKIEGNMITEMVAFDPVTAERAGARPRMTGERTIEANGKYVMPGMIDLHTHIRTLPQEIEYVYYLKLAMGVTTMVNAADRGYEDGMREAKRSAANEMIAPRMFPLVSYGAGTTFKGRQLDDPALAPQVVKAMAANGNRVISMDPLGWSLDLVTAIAKAAKEVGMITSFHLQPANTAVTQAVRAACAGVTMIEHHYGYAESSLDGSAQQFPRAYEYGNESERFREAGRVWTYANKERLLNAVADSLVKCGVTMLPTRVVYEANRDVLRATSLPWTDKYTHQALWNWNLPNPAFHGAYHYDWTSDDEYNWTSAYRLWGDLIYEFNKRGGRVAFGTDDNYIWATPGFSTVRELQLQRETGMQTLDVLKSATFHSARTLGEPLLGLVRPGYKADLLLVDGNPAVNLKYLYSFGDLTLDKSGSMIRTNGIVHTIKDGIVLNNAKLMDEVERMVQASRKLAPAKDPVRDPFRVGVPPADKR
;
A
#
# COMPACT_ATOMS: atom_id res chain seq x y z
N MET A 1 -26.03 80.40 -37.09
CA MET A 1 -27.13 79.57 -37.59
C MET A 1 -26.59 78.46 -38.47
N ARG A 2 -26.54 77.25 -38.00
CA ARG A 2 -26.60 76.03 -38.78
C ARG A 2 -26.80 74.85 -37.77
N ARG A 3 -27.96 74.25 -37.85
CA ARG A 3 -28.39 73.10 -37.09
C ARG A 3 -27.74 71.84 -37.74
N SER A 4 -27.01 71.06 -36.99
CA SER A 4 -26.57 69.72 -37.41
C SER A 4 -27.40 68.67 -36.69
N SER A 5 -28.13 67.90 -37.47
CA SER A 5 -28.98 66.78 -37.05
C SER A 5 -28.10 65.58 -36.74
N LEU A 6 -28.19 65.00 -35.52
CA LEU A 6 -27.64 63.74 -35.14
C LEU A 6 -28.65 62.61 -35.36
N LEU A 7 -28.32 61.62 -36.21
CA LEU A 7 -29.01 60.34 -36.31
C LEU A 7 -28.59 59.41 -35.18
N PRO A 8 -29.50 58.65 -34.60
CA PRO A 8 -29.12 57.62 -33.62
C PRO A 8 -28.66 56.32 -34.34
N LEU A 9 -27.51 55.83 -33.95
CA LEU A 9 -26.97 54.53 -34.35
C LEU A 9 -27.69 53.43 -33.55
N ALA A 10 -28.46 52.57 -34.19
CA ALA A 10 -29.04 51.38 -33.55
C ALA A 10 -27.98 50.26 -33.47
N ILE A 11 -27.61 49.89 -32.24
CA ILE A 11 -26.76 48.74 -31.99
C ILE A 11 -27.66 47.49 -31.96
N VAL A 12 -27.55 46.64 -32.99
CA VAL A 12 -28.15 45.31 -33.00
C VAL A 12 -27.23 44.34 -32.25
N SER A 13 -27.62 44.00 -31.03
CA SER A 13 -26.95 42.95 -30.28
C SER A 13 -27.38 41.58 -30.78
N LEU A 14 -26.47 40.88 -31.46
CA LEU A 14 -26.66 39.49 -31.86
C LEU A 14 -26.36 38.59 -30.64
N ALA A 15 -27.37 38.09 -29.96
CA ALA A 15 -27.23 37.07 -28.91
C ALA A 15 -26.99 35.73 -29.59
N VAL A 16 -25.72 35.26 -29.55
CA VAL A 16 -25.39 33.89 -29.93
C VAL A 16 -25.79 32.97 -28.77
N VAL A 17 -26.90 32.28 -28.93
CA VAL A 17 -27.34 31.21 -28.02
C VAL A 17 -26.48 29.98 -28.35
N CYS A 18 -25.42 29.74 -27.61
CA CYS A 18 -24.72 28.46 -27.60
C CYS A 18 -25.61 27.42 -26.92
N ALA A 19 -26.27 26.57 -27.67
CA ALA A 19 -26.90 25.37 -27.15
C ALA A 19 -25.79 24.40 -26.71
N PRO A 20 -25.85 23.82 -25.50
CA PRO A 20 -24.89 22.80 -25.09
C PRO A 20 -25.06 21.57 -25.98
N ALA A 21 -23.98 21.12 -26.60
CA ALA A 21 -23.94 19.85 -27.32
C ALA A 21 -24.34 18.71 -26.37
N PRO A 22 -25.13 17.73 -26.80
CA PRO A 22 -25.49 16.60 -25.95
C PRO A 22 -24.21 15.81 -25.62
N VAL A 23 -23.89 15.74 -24.33
CA VAL A 23 -22.87 14.84 -23.82
C VAL A 23 -23.32 13.43 -24.14
N ALA A 24 -22.68 12.79 -25.12
CA ALA A 24 -22.92 11.39 -25.44
C ALA A 24 -22.64 10.58 -24.19
N ALA A 25 -23.67 10.02 -23.59
CA ALA A 25 -23.55 9.09 -22.49
C ALA A 25 -22.70 7.91 -22.98
N GLN A 26 -21.44 7.84 -22.55
CA GLN A 26 -20.61 6.68 -22.78
C GLN A 26 -21.33 5.47 -22.18
N ARG A 27 -21.85 4.60 -23.03
CA ARG A 27 -22.41 3.32 -22.61
C ARG A 27 -21.32 2.58 -21.85
N ARG A 28 -21.51 2.42 -20.54
CA ARG A 28 -20.68 1.53 -19.71
C ARG A 28 -20.64 0.16 -20.38
N ALA A 29 -19.44 -0.36 -20.61
CA ALA A 29 -19.27 -1.76 -21.01
C ALA A 29 -20.04 -2.64 -20.01
N PRO A 30 -20.78 -3.66 -20.48
CA PRO A 30 -21.46 -4.59 -19.59
C PRO A 30 -20.43 -5.22 -18.63
N ALA A 31 -20.81 -5.37 -17.36
CA ALA A 31 -20.00 -6.10 -16.40
C ALA A 31 -19.71 -7.50 -16.97
N PRO A 32 -18.47 -8.03 -16.80
CA PRO A 32 -18.18 -9.39 -17.23
C PRO A 32 -19.18 -10.33 -16.59
N ALA A 33 -19.68 -11.28 -17.38
CA ALA A 33 -20.58 -12.32 -16.88
C ALA A 33 -19.93 -13.04 -15.69
N PRO A 34 -20.69 -13.37 -14.63
CA PRO A 34 -20.13 -14.07 -13.49
C PRO A 34 -19.51 -15.39 -13.98
N ALA A 35 -18.22 -15.59 -13.69
CA ALA A 35 -17.55 -16.85 -13.93
C ALA A 35 -18.33 -17.95 -13.19
N ALA A 36 -18.56 -19.08 -13.86
CA ALA A 36 -19.24 -20.23 -13.25
C ALA A 36 -18.54 -20.58 -11.94
N ALA A 37 -19.29 -20.59 -10.84
CA ALA A 37 -18.74 -20.91 -9.53
C ALA A 37 -18.19 -22.33 -9.54
N LEU A 38 -16.90 -22.47 -9.30
CA LEU A 38 -16.28 -23.78 -9.05
C LEU A 38 -16.89 -24.39 -7.78
N PRO A 39 -16.98 -25.73 -7.67
CA PRO A 39 -17.48 -26.36 -6.45
C PRO A 39 -16.66 -25.86 -5.24
N VAL A 40 -17.36 -25.29 -4.27
CA VAL A 40 -16.74 -24.73 -3.06
C VAL A 40 -16.42 -25.86 -2.11
N VAL A 41 -15.12 -26.05 -1.82
CA VAL A 41 -14.67 -26.97 -0.76
C VAL A 41 -14.28 -26.14 0.44
N THR A 42 -15.06 -26.22 1.51
CA THR A 42 -14.78 -25.53 2.77
C THR A 42 -13.53 -26.11 3.43
N LYS A 43 -12.52 -25.27 3.57
CA LYS A 43 -11.28 -25.60 4.29
C LYS A 43 -11.40 -25.23 5.76
N GLN A 44 -10.76 -26.01 6.61
CA GLN A 44 -10.71 -25.79 8.06
C GLN A 44 -9.28 -25.48 8.48
N PHE A 45 -9.11 -24.45 9.28
CA PHE A 45 -7.82 -24.03 9.84
C PHE A 45 -7.86 -23.98 11.38
N GLY A 46 -8.58 -24.93 11.98
CA GLY A 46 -8.82 -24.95 13.43
C GLY A 46 -9.53 -23.68 13.89
N ASP A 47 -9.08 -23.15 15.01
CA ASP A 47 -9.65 -21.93 15.61
C ASP A 47 -9.30 -20.63 14.86
N LEU A 48 -8.34 -20.70 13.91
CA LEU A 48 -7.90 -19.53 13.15
C LEU A 48 -8.90 -19.13 12.07
N GLY A 49 -9.70 -20.07 11.55
CA GLY A 49 -10.72 -19.76 10.57
C GLY A 49 -11.20 -20.91 9.75
N ALA A 50 -12.22 -20.65 8.92
CA ALA A 50 -12.77 -21.62 7.98
C ALA A 50 -13.39 -20.93 6.75
N GLY A 51 -13.54 -21.69 5.66
CA GLY A 51 -14.15 -21.23 4.39
C GLY A 51 -13.32 -21.67 3.17
N PRO A 52 -13.64 -21.19 1.95
CA PRO A 52 -14.88 -20.46 1.69
C PRO A 52 -16.11 -21.30 1.95
N TYR A 53 -17.23 -20.69 2.27
CA TYR A 53 -18.52 -21.37 2.43
C TYR A 53 -19.29 -21.37 1.11
N ALA A 54 -20.16 -22.36 0.87
CA ALA A 54 -21.06 -22.31 -0.27
C ALA A 54 -21.94 -21.06 -0.21
N SER A 55 -22.33 -20.65 1.01
CA SER A 55 -23.08 -19.42 1.24
C SER A 55 -22.74 -18.85 2.62
N LEU A 56 -22.10 -17.67 2.65
CA LEU A 56 -21.84 -16.86 3.83
C LEU A 56 -22.73 -15.61 3.77
N VAL A 57 -23.39 -15.28 4.88
CA VAL A 57 -24.17 -14.03 5.00
C VAL A 57 -23.64 -13.19 6.17
N ILE A 58 -23.37 -11.92 5.89
CA ILE A 58 -23.07 -10.90 6.92
C ILE A 58 -24.30 -10.01 7.03
N ARG A 59 -24.95 -10.01 8.21
CA ARG A 59 -26.19 -9.28 8.42
C ARG A 59 -25.99 -8.00 9.21
N ASN A 60 -26.81 -7.01 8.89
CA ASN A 60 -26.89 -5.74 9.64
C ASN A 60 -25.53 -5.03 9.74
N ALA A 61 -24.85 -4.88 8.62
CA ALA A 61 -23.53 -4.26 8.50
C ALA A 61 -23.62 -2.83 7.94
N MET A 62 -22.91 -1.90 8.55
CA MET A 62 -22.57 -0.63 7.90
C MET A 62 -21.46 -0.88 6.89
N VAL A 63 -21.51 -0.27 5.70
CA VAL A 63 -20.57 -0.55 4.61
C VAL A 63 -19.77 0.68 4.25
N ILE A 64 -18.44 0.59 4.29
CA ILE A 64 -17.50 1.52 3.67
C ILE A 64 -17.15 0.94 2.29
N PRO A 65 -17.58 1.56 1.19
CA PRO A 65 -17.54 0.91 -0.12
C PRO A 65 -16.14 0.73 -0.72
N GLY A 66 -15.12 1.47 -0.22
CA GLY A 66 -13.73 1.39 -0.68
C GLY A 66 -13.31 2.44 -1.71
N HIS A 67 -14.26 3.05 -2.44
CA HIS A 67 -13.95 4.04 -3.49
C HIS A 67 -13.89 5.50 -3.00
N GLY A 68 -13.86 5.73 -1.69
CA GLY A 68 -13.87 7.07 -1.10
C GLY A 68 -15.27 7.64 -0.82
N GLY A 69 -16.33 6.89 -1.12
CA GLY A 69 -17.70 7.26 -0.72
C GLY A 69 -17.94 7.08 0.77
N PRO A 70 -18.90 7.81 1.35
CA PRO A 70 -19.24 7.72 2.77
C PRO A 70 -19.78 6.34 3.14
N PRO A 71 -19.69 5.95 4.42
CA PRO A 71 -20.36 4.76 4.93
C PRO A 71 -21.87 4.81 4.67
N ALA A 72 -22.44 3.66 4.33
CA ALA A 72 -23.87 3.50 4.09
C ALA A 72 -24.38 2.19 4.71
N GLY A 73 -25.68 2.10 4.94
CA GLY A 73 -26.27 0.89 5.49
C GLY A 73 -27.35 1.18 6.55
N PRO A 74 -27.76 0.15 7.30
CA PRO A 74 -27.19 -1.21 7.29
C PRO A 74 -27.58 -2.05 6.06
N TYR A 75 -26.73 -3.05 5.74
CA TYR A 75 -26.93 -4.01 4.66
C TYR A 75 -26.82 -5.44 5.17
N ASP A 76 -27.54 -6.34 4.53
CA ASP A 76 -27.27 -7.78 4.52
C ASP A 76 -26.46 -8.09 3.25
N ILE A 77 -25.31 -8.78 3.40
CA ILE A 77 -24.35 -9.07 2.33
C ILE A 77 -24.26 -10.58 2.18
N LYS A 78 -24.51 -11.09 0.97
CA LYS A 78 -24.37 -12.50 0.63
C LYS A 78 -23.08 -12.73 -0.16
N ILE A 79 -22.37 -13.78 0.23
CA ILE A 79 -21.12 -14.23 -0.39
C ILE A 79 -21.32 -15.70 -0.74
N GLU A 80 -21.04 -16.07 -1.99
CA GLU A 80 -21.05 -17.45 -2.47
C GLU A 80 -19.64 -17.81 -2.92
N GLY A 81 -19.04 -18.80 -2.26
CA GLY A 81 -17.64 -19.10 -2.43
C GLY A 81 -16.76 -17.90 -2.06
N ASN A 82 -16.08 -17.34 -3.04
CA ASN A 82 -15.20 -16.18 -2.86
C ASN A 82 -15.74 -14.88 -3.49
N MET A 83 -17.02 -14.82 -3.84
CA MET A 83 -17.63 -13.68 -4.52
C MET A 83 -18.78 -13.09 -3.71
N ILE A 84 -18.85 -11.75 -3.65
CA ILE A 84 -20.03 -11.03 -3.16
C ILE A 84 -21.09 -11.15 -4.26
N THR A 85 -22.22 -11.80 -3.96
CA THR A 85 -23.28 -12.03 -4.95
C THR A 85 -24.47 -11.10 -4.77
N GLU A 86 -24.78 -10.71 -3.54
CA GLU A 86 -25.94 -9.85 -3.26
C GLU A 86 -25.66 -8.92 -2.07
N MET A 87 -26.23 -7.70 -2.15
CA MET A 87 -26.29 -6.74 -1.05
C MET A 87 -27.69 -6.14 -0.99
N VAL A 88 -28.34 -6.23 0.16
CA VAL A 88 -29.69 -5.72 0.37
C VAL A 88 -29.71 -4.79 1.56
N ALA A 89 -30.29 -3.60 1.38
CA ALA A 89 -30.49 -2.70 2.49
C ALA A 89 -31.42 -3.36 3.54
N PHE A 90 -31.03 -3.27 4.79
CA PHE A 90 -31.79 -3.76 5.92
C PHE A 90 -32.37 -2.57 6.70
N ASP A 91 -33.68 -2.53 6.82
CA ASP A 91 -34.35 -1.54 7.66
C ASP A 91 -34.85 -2.21 8.95
N PRO A 92 -34.21 -1.96 10.11
CA PRO A 92 -34.60 -2.58 11.37
C PRO A 92 -36.02 -2.17 11.81
N VAL A 93 -36.52 -1.01 11.39
CA VAL A 93 -37.86 -0.52 11.76
C VAL A 93 -38.96 -1.27 11.01
N THR A 94 -38.73 -1.64 9.76
CA THR A 94 -39.71 -2.35 8.92
C THR A 94 -39.53 -3.87 8.93
N ALA A 95 -38.38 -4.37 9.41
CA ALA A 95 -38.05 -5.80 9.39
C ALA A 95 -39.00 -6.70 10.20
N GLU A 96 -39.65 -6.14 11.21
CA GLU A 96 -40.61 -6.85 12.08
C GLU A 96 -42.07 -6.72 11.60
N ARG A 97 -42.31 -5.98 10.51
CA ARG A 97 -43.67 -5.79 9.97
C ARG A 97 -44.17 -7.03 9.21
N ALA A 98 -45.43 -7.32 9.30
CA ALA A 98 -46.07 -8.35 8.50
C ALA A 98 -45.86 -8.07 6.99
N GLY A 99 -45.35 -9.06 6.26
CA GLY A 99 -45.01 -8.94 4.85
C GLY A 99 -43.59 -8.41 4.57
N ALA A 100 -42.76 -8.17 5.57
CA ALA A 100 -41.35 -7.82 5.37
C ALA A 100 -40.61 -8.92 4.60
N ARG A 101 -39.62 -8.51 3.80
CA ARG A 101 -38.74 -9.46 3.09
C ARG A 101 -38.02 -10.37 4.12
N PRO A 102 -38.04 -11.68 3.92
CA PRO A 102 -37.28 -12.59 4.78
C PRO A 102 -35.80 -12.23 4.77
N ARG A 103 -35.17 -12.30 5.97
CA ARG A 103 -33.74 -12.08 6.12
C ARG A 103 -32.93 -13.11 5.33
N MET A 104 -31.85 -12.66 4.72
CA MET A 104 -30.92 -13.57 4.05
C MET A 104 -30.40 -14.63 5.04
N THR A 105 -30.27 -15.86 4.58
CA THR A 105 -29.66 -16.97 5.31
C THR A 105 -28.58 -17.62 4.46
N GLY A 106 -27.62 -18.26 5.09
CA GLY A 106 -26.54 -18.98 4.46
C GLY A 106 -26.12 -20.18 5.30
N GLU A 107 -25.22 -21.01 4.76
CA GLU A 107 -24.54 -22.06 5.51
C GLU A 107 -23.87 -21.49 6.76
N ARG A 108 -23.26 -20.32 6.62
CA ARG A 108 -22.69 -19.52 7.72
C ARG A 108 -23.34 -18.16 7.74
N THR A 109 -23.73 -17.70 8.92
CA THR A 109 -24.24 -16.34 9.15
C THR A 109 -23.40 -15.64 10.21
N ILE A 110 -23.04 -14.37 9.95
CA ILE A 110 -22.34 -13.47 10.87
C ILE A 110 -23.27 -12.29 11.14
N GLU A 111 -23.64 -12.07 12.39
CA GLU A 111 -24.40 -10.89 12.80
C GLU A 111 -23.43 -9.73 13.07
N ALA A 112 -23.37 -8.77 12.17
CA ALA A 112 -22.49 -7.62 12.30
C ALA A 112 -22.95 -6.65 13.39
N ASN A 113 -24.26 -6.59 13.65
CA ASN A 113 -24.84 -5.74 14.73
C ASN A 113 -24.39 -4.28 14.64
N GLY A 114 -24.40 -3.71 13.43
CA GLY A 114 -24.00 -2.33 13.17
C GLY A 114 -22.48 -2.11 13.05
N LYS A 115 -21.66 -3.17 13.13
CA LYS A 115 -20.24 -3.09 12.81
C LYS A 115 -20.03 -2.75 11.34
N TYR A 116 -18.82 -2.32 11.00
CA TYR A 116 -18.49 -1.84 9.66
C TYR A 116 -17.85 -2.94 8.82
N VAL A 117 -18.34 -3.09 7.60
CA VAL A 117 -17.69 -3.91 6.56
C VAL A 117 -16.99 -2.99 5.57
N MET A 118 -15.72 -3.25 5.31
CA MET A 118 -14.94 -2.56 4.29
C MET A 118 -14.14 -3.57 3.46
N PRO A 119 -13.60 -3.17 2.28
CA PRO A 119 -12.71 -4.06 1.53
C PRO A 119 -11.47 -4.39 2.34
N GLY A 120 -10.93 -5.59 2.16
CA GLY A 120 -9.59 -5.94 2.60
C GLY A 120 -8.54 -5.00 1.98
N MET A 121 -7.53 -4.65 2.74
CA MET A 121 -6.47 -3.75 2.31
C MET A 121 -5.46 -4.47 1.42
N ILE A 122 -4.86 -3.70 0.50
CA ILE A 122 -3.88 -4.17 -0.48
C ILE A 122 -2.59 -3.40 -0.24
N ASP A 123 -1.58 -4.11 0.23
CA ASP A 123 -0.24 -3.57 0.47
C ASP A 123 0.64 -3.80 -0.76
N LEU A 124 0.97 -2.73 -1.49
CA LEU A 124 1.72 -2.81 -2.75
C LEU A 124 3.24 -2.89 -2.58
N HIS A 125 3.72 -2.78 -1.35
CA HIS A 125 5.15 -2.88 -1.06
C HIS A 125 5.38 -3.36 0.37
N THR A 126 5.81 -4.62 0.51
CA THR A 126 6.16 -5.23 1.79
C THR A 126 7.28 -6.25 1.60
N HIS A 127 8.00 -6.55 2.65
CA HIS A 127 9.10 -7.51 2.64
C HIS A 127 8.75 -8.77 3.45
N ILE A 128 9.00 -9.93 2.85
CA ILE A 128 8.95 -11.21 3.55
C ILE A 128 10.37 -11.72 3.65
N ARG A 129 11.00 -11.40 4.77
CA ARG A 129 12.41 -11.70 5.01
C ARG A 129 12.64 -13.13 5.48
N THR A 130 13.92 -13.52 5.49
CA THR A 130 14.35 -14.77 6.11
C THR A 130 14.21 -14.77 7.64
N LEU A 131 13.99 -13.58 8.23
CA LEU A 131 13.71 -13.40 9.64
C LEU A 131 12.36 -12.67 9.84
N PRO A 132 11.52 -13.11 10.78
CA PRO A 132 11.66 -14.38 11.51
C PRO A 132 11.54 -15.57 10.55
N GLN A 133 12.09 -16.71 10.95
CA GLN A 133 12.02 -17.95 10.14
C GLN A 133 10.57 -18.45 10.03
N GLU A 134 9.79 -18.24 11.07
CA GLU A 134 8.35 -18.52 11.11
C GLU A 134 7.60 -17.46 10.28
N ILE A 135 7.45 -17.72 8.99
CA ILE A 135 6.83 -16.79 8.04
C ILE A 135 5.36 -16.50 8.38
N GLU A 136 4.69 -17.44 9.04
CA GLU A 136 3.32 -17.31 9.55
C GLU A 136 3.17 -16.10 10.47
N TYR A 137 4.22 -15.73 11.21
CA TYR A 137 4.24 -14.52 12.01
C TYR A 137 3.89 -13.27 11.18
N VAL A 138 4.51 -13.13 10.00
CA VAL A 138 4.24 -12.00 9.11
C VAL A 138 2.83 -12.11 8.51
N TYR A 139 2.45 -13.31 8.04
CA TYR A 139 1.15 -13.51 7.40
C TYR A 139 -0.01 -13.28 8.36
N TYR A 140 0.11 -13.78 9.59
CA TYR A 140 -0.95 -13.60 10.60
C TYR A 140 -1.08 -12.14 11.03
N LEU A 141 0.01 -11.42 11.20
CA LEU A 141 -0.01 -9.98 11.49
C LEU A 141 -0.62 -9.17 10.34
N LYS A 142 -0.22 -9.46 9.08
CA LYS A 142 -0.80 -8.79 7.90
C LYS A 142 -2.31 -9.01 7.84
N LEU A 143 -2.76 -10.26 7.93
CA LEU A 143 -4.20 -10.59 7.93
C LEU A 143 -4.92 -9.99 9.15
N ALA A 144 -4.35 -10.10 10.34
CA ALA A 144 -4.96 -9.53 11.53
C ALA A 144 -5.15 -8.01 11.42
N MET A 145 -4.24 -7.30 10.78
CA MET A 145 -4.34 -5.85 10.53
C MET A 145 -5.01 -5.52 9.19
N GLY A 146 -5.71 -6.50 8.60
CA GLY A 146 -6.63 -6.28 7.49
C GLY A 146 -6.03 -6.32 6.09
N VAL A 147 -4.77 -6.71 5.92
CA VAL A 147 -4.16 -6.88 4.60
C VAL A 147 -4.58 -8.25 4.03
N THR A 148 -5.39 -8.25 2.98
CA THR A 148 -5.83 -9.48 2.29
C THR A 148 -5.04 -9.76 1.02
N THR A 149 -4.34 -8.76 0.49
CA THR A 149 -3.50 -8.86 -0.72
C THR A 149 -2.22 -8.07 -0.52
N MET A 150 -1.09 -8.61 -0.97
CA MET A 150 0.20 -7.94 -0.88
C MET A 150 1.08 -8.18 -2.10
N VAL A 151 1.88 -7.17 -2.43
CA VAL A 151 3.02 -7.27 -3.34
C VAL A 151 4.27 -7.38 -2.47
N ASN A 152 4.98 -8.48 -2.56
CA ASN A 152 6.11 -8.77 -1.68
C ASN A 152 7.43 -8.81 -2.46
N ALA A 153 8.42 -8.12 -1.95
CA ALA A 153 9.80 -8.36 -2.34
C ALA A 153 10.19 -9.78 -1.95
N ALA A 154 10.69 -10.56 -2.92
CA ALA A 154 11.01 -11.97 -2.73
C ALA A 154 12.35 -12.15 -1.99
N ASP A 155 12.48 -11.57 -0.81
CA ASP A 155 13.71 -11.57 0.00
C ASP A 155 14.14 -12.98 0.46
N ARG A 156 13.21 -13.94 0.44
CA ARG A 156 13.48 -15.36 0.72
C ARG A 156 13.87 -16.15 -0.53
N GLY A 157 14.02 -15.47 -1.66
CA GLY A 157 14.27 -16.05 -2.97
C GLY A 157 13.01 -16.10 -3.83
N TYR A 158 13.21 -15.87 -5.13
CA TYR A 158 12.13 -15.80 -6.11
C TYR A 158 11.28 -17.08 -6.18
N GLU A 159 11.92 -18.26 -6.19
CA GLU A 159 11.22 -19.56 -6.28
C GLU A 159 10.34 -19.81 -5.05
N ASP A 160 10.83 -19.44 -3.86
CA ASP A 160 10.05 -19.54 -2.63
C ASP A 160 8.86 -18.60 -2.67
N GLY A 161 9.04 -17.35 -3.09
CA GLY A 161 7.97 -16.37 -3.24
C GLY A 161 6.86 -16.85 -4.21
N MET A 162 7.24 -17.43 -5.34
CA MET A 162 6.29 -17.96 -6.32
C MET A 162 5.55 -19.19 -5.79
N ARG A 163 6.22 -20.07 -5.03
CA ARG A 163 5.60 -21.23 -4.37
C ARG A 163 4.57 -20.77 -3.33
N GLU A 164 4.92 -19.84 -2.47
CA GLU A 164 4.03 -19.29 -1.45
C GLU A 164 2.82 -18.59 -2.07
N ALA A 165 3.03 -17.83 -3.15
CA ALA A 165 1.94 -17.19 -3.89
C ALA A 165 0.93 -18.21 -4.43
N LYS A 166 1.40 -19.34 -4.99
CA LYS A 166 0.54 -20.42 -5.47
C LYS A 166 -0.24 -21.09 -4.33
N ARG A 167 0.42 -21.37 -3.21
CA ARG A 167 -0.21 -21.96 -2.02
C ARG A 167 -1.27 -21.03 -1.42
N SER A 168 -0.98 -19.74 -1.32
CA SER A 168 -1.95 -18.74 -0.85
C SER A 168 -3.14 -18.60 -1.80
N ALA A 169 -2.91 -18.60 -3.13
CA ALA A 169 -3.98 -18.54 -4.13
C ALA A 169 -4.90 -19.79 -4.10
N ALA A 170 -4.32 -20.94 -3.78
CA ALA A 170 -5.06 -22.20 -3.60
C ALA A 170 -5.70 -22.34 -2.20
N ASN A 171 -5.55 -21.33 -1.33
CA ASN A 171 -5.98 -21.37 0.06
C ASN A 171 -5.46 -22.61 0.82
N GLU A 172 -4.22 -23.02 0.57
CA GLU A 172 -3.55 -24.13 1.26
C GLU A 172 -2.90 -23.68 2.57
N MET A 173 -2.88 -22.38 2.83
CA MET A 173 -2.32 -21.76 4.01
C MET A 173 -3.07 -20.49 4.37
N ILE A 174 -2.98 -20.07 5.62
CA ILE A 174 -3.48 -18.77 6.07
C ILE A 174 -2.42 -17.72 5.73
N ALA A 175 -2.65 -16.98 4.64
CA ALA A 175 -1.79 -15.90 4.18
C ALA A 175 -2.57 -14.91 3.31
N PRO A 176 -2.14 -13.65 3.20
CA PRO A 176 -2.66 -12.73 2.18
C PRO A 176 -2.45 -13.30 0.77
N ARG A 177 -3.25 -12.88 -0.21
CA ARG A 177 -2.96 -13.12 -1.64
C ARG A 177 -1.67 -12.42 -2.00
N MET A 178 -0.76 -13.11 -2.68
CA MET A 178 0.60 -12.61 -2.93
C MET A 178 0.87 -12.41 -4.42
N PHE A 179 1.55 -11.31 -4.71
CA PHE A 179 2.12 -10.99 -6.02
C PHE A 179 3.61 -10.76 -5.83
N PRO A 180 4.47 -11.79 -6.08
CA PRO A 180 5.90 -11.62 -5.94
C PRO A 180 6.45 -10.56 -6.90
N LEU A 181 7.31 -9.68 -6.38
CA LEU A 181 8.15 -8.79 -7.18
C LEU A 181 9.22 -9.60 -7.90
N VAL A 182 9.42 -9.32 -9.17
CA VAL A 182 10.60 -9.79 -9.90
C VAL A 182 11.51 -8.61 -10.17
N SER A 183 12.77 -8.70 -9.74
CA SER A 183 13.73 -7.63 -9.97
C SER A 183 14.23 -7.64 -11.41
N TYR A 184 14.19 -6.47 -12.05
CA TYR A 184 14.95 -6.19 -13.24
C TYR A 184 16.29 -5.61 -12.77
N GLY A 185 17.26 -6.47 -12.46
CA GLY A 185 18.43 -6.11 -11.68
C GLY A 185 19.62 -5.70 -12.52
N ALA A 186 20.36 -4.66 -12.09
CA ALA A 186 21.71 -4.38 -12.59
C ALA A 186 22.68 -5.49 -12.15
N GLY A 187 23.68 -5.79 -12.98
CA GLY A 187 24.66 -6.85 -12.72
C GLY A 187 24.15 -8.27 -13.00
N THR A 188 22.87 -8.45 -13.34
CA THR A 188 22.33 -9.71 -13.85
C THR A 188 22.45 -9.80 -15.36
N THR A 189 22.37 -11.02 -15.91
CA THR A 189 22.45 -11.23 -17.36
C THR A 189 21.19 -11.93 -17.87
N PHE A 190 20.85 -11.64 -19.12
CA PHE A 190 19.86 -12.40 -19.88
C PHE A 190 20.49 -12.93 -21.16
N LYS A 191 20.54 -14.24 -21.32
CA LYS A 191 21.22 -14.91 -22.45
C LYS A 191 22.66 -14.41 -22.63
N GLY A 192 23.39 -14.23 -21.53
CA GLY A 192 24.79 -13.77 -21.53
C GLY A 192 25.02 -12.28 -21.78
N ARG A 193 23.95 -11.47 -21.92
CA ARG A 193 24.05 -10.01 -22.08
C ARG A 193 23.62 -9.30 -20.78
N GLN A 194 24.27 -8.19 -20.47
CA GLN A 194 23.92 -7.33 -19.34
C GLN A 194 22.53 -6.72 -19.53
N LEU A 195 21.80 -6.52 -18.42
CA LEU A 195 20.44 -5.97 -18.44
C LEU A 195 20.38 -4.44 -18.49
N ASP A 196 21.51 -3.76 -18.67
CA ASP A 196 21.62 -2.31 -18.84
C ASP A 196 21.36 -1.82 -20.28
N ASP A 197 21.27 -2.75 -21.24
CA ASP A 197 20.94 -2.44 -22.64
C ASP A 197 19.41 -2.29 -22.83
N PRO A 198 18.89 -1.08 -23.16
CA PRO A 198 17.47 -0.86 -23.40
C PRO A 198 16.86 -1.77 -24.46
N ALA A 199 17.65 -2.22 -25.47
CA ALA A 199 17.16 -3.10 -26.51
C ALA A 199 16.78 -4.51 -26.02
N LEU A 200 17.26 -4.91 -24.85
CA LEU A 200 16.90 -6.19 -24.23
C LEU A 200 15.57 -6.15 -23.46
N ALA A 201 15.12 -4.98 -23.02
CA ALA A 201 13.97 -4.85 -22.15
C ALA A 201 12.71 -5.58 -22.67
N PRO A 202 12.32 -5.51 -23.95
CA PRO A 202 11.14 -6.22 -24.44
C PRO A 202 11.24 -7.74 -24.30
N GLN A 203 12.43 -8.32 -24.53
CA GLN A 203 12.63 -9.76 -24.43
C GLN A 203 12.64 -10.23 -22.98
N VAL A 204 13.30 -9.50 -22.10
CA VAL A 204 13.40 -9.81 -20.66
C VAL A 204 12.02 -9.72 -20.01
N VAL A 205 11.30 -8.63 -20.23
CA VAL A 205 9.98 -8.39 -19.66
C VAL A 205 8.96 -9.42 -20.17
N LYS A 206 9.02 -9.78 -21.45
CA LYS A 206 8.20 -10.84 -22.01
C LYS A 206 8.47 -12.19 -21.34
N ALA A 207 9.73 -12.52 -21.05
CA ALA A 207 10.08 -13.75 -20.34
C ALA A 207 9.57 -13.71 -18.89
N MET A 208 9.67 -12.58 -18.21
CA MET A 208 9.10 -12.40 -16.86
C MET A 208 7.57 -12.61 -16.86
N ALA A 209 6.86 -12.02 -17.81
CA ALA A 209 5.42 -12.19 -17.95
C ALA A 209 5.02 -13.66 -18.23
N ALA A 210 5.78 -14.35 -19.07
CA ALA A 210 5.56 -15.77 -19.39
C ALA A 210 5.73 -16.68 -18.16
N ASN A 211 6.54 -16.30 -17.20
CA ASN A 211 6.70 -16.97 -15.91
C ASN A 211 5.58 -16.65 -14.90
N GLY A 212 4.58 -15.83 -15.29
CA GLY A 212 3.45 -15.48 -14.45
C GLY A 212 3.69 -14.28 -13.53
N ASN A 213 4.78 -13.55 -13.71
CA ASN A 213 5.04 -12.33 -12.94
C ASN A 213 4.10 -11.19 -13.34
N ARG A 214 3.76 -10.35 -12.39
CA ARG A 214 2.86 -9.21 -12.57
C ARG A 214 3.53 -7.87 -12.25
N VAL A 215 4.51 -7.88 -11.37
CA VAL A 215 5.17 -6.67 -10.85
C VAL A 215 6.68 -6.76 -11.07
N ILE A 216 7.23 -5.75 -11.73
CA ILE A 216 8.67 -5.59 -11.93
C ILE A 216 9.19 -4.57 -10.90
N SER A 217 10.11 -4.99 -10.05
CA SER A 217 10.90 -4.08 -9.23
C SER A 217 12.02 -3.47 -10.06
N MET A 218 12.11 -2.14 -10.03
CA MET A 218 13.14 -1.35 -10.68
C MET A 218 13.98 -0.69 -9.59
N ASP A 219 14.90 -1.44 -9.01
CA ASP A 219 15.72 -1.02 -7.88
C ASP A 219 17.21 -0.76 -8.19
N PRO A 220 17.77 -1.14 -9.34
CA PRO A 220 19.21 -1.06 -9.53
C PRO A 220 19.76 0.36 -9.70
N LEU A 221 21.04 0.48 -9.34
CA LEU A 221 21.82 1.72 -9.43
C LEU A 221 22.15 2.11 -10.89
N GLY A 222 22.20 3.41 -11.15
CA GLY A 222 22.80 3.95 -12.38
C GLY A 222 21.98 3.79 -13.64
N TRP A 223 20.67 3.66 -13.57
CA TRP A 223 19.83 3.45 -14.74
C TRP A 223 19.62 4.73 -15.56
N SER A 224 19.89 4.62 -16.86
CA SER A 224 19.55 5.67 -17.80
C SER A 224 18.05 5.83 -17.99
N LEU A 225 17.60 7.02 -18.37
CA LEU A 225 16.19 7.28 -18.67
C LEU A 225 15.71 6.42 -19.85
N ASP A 226 16.59 6.09 -20.81
CA ASP A 226 16.27 5.24 -21.96
C ASP A 226 15.94 3.81 -21.51
N LEU A 227 16.71 3.26 -20.57
CA LEU A 227 16.44 1.94 -20.02
C LEU A 227 15.14 1.93 -19.22
N VAL A 228 14.91 2.92 -18.36
CA VAL A 228 13.65 3.07 -17.61
C VAL A 228 12.45 3.14 -18.58
N THR A 229 12.56 3.92 -19.63
CA THR A 229 11.52 4.06 -20.68
C THR A 229 11.27 2.74 -21.40
N ALA A 230 12.33 2.02 -21.77
CA ALA A 230 12.22 0.74 -22.46
C ALA A 230 11.52 -0.33 -21.60
N ILE A 231 11.87 -0.42 -20.30
CA ILE A 231 11.23 -1.36 -19.37
C ILE A 231 9.77 -1.00 -19.15
N ALA A 232 9.46 0.27 -18.86
CA ALA A 232 8.10 0.72 -18.62
C ALA A 232 7.18 0.47 -19.83
N LYS A 233 7.69 0.75 -21.05
CA LYS A 233 6.98 0.46 -22.30
C LYS A 233 6.74 -1.04 -22.46
N ALA A 234 7.76 -1.86 -22.33
CA ALA A 234 7.66 -3.31 -22.47
C ALA A 234 6.70 -3.92 -21.43
N ALA A 235 6.75 -3.46 -20.17
CA ALA A 235 5.84 -3.91 -19.12
C ALA A 235 4.38 -3.60 -19.48
N LYS A 236 4.10 -2.41 -19.95
CA LYS A 236 2.75 -2.01 -20.38
C LYS A 236 2.22 -2.87 -21.53
N GLU A 237 3.07 -3.24 -22.51
CA GLU A 237 2.69 -4.08 -23.65
C GLU A 237 2.24 -5.49 -23.24
N VAL A 238 2.81 -6.04 -22.16
CA VAL A 238 2.47 -7.37 -21.64
C VAL A 238 1.55 -7.35 -20.41
N GLY A 239 1.05 -6.18 -20.00
CA GLY A 239 0.14 -6.04 -18.87
C GLY A 239 0.81 -6.19 -17.49
N MET A 240 2.13 -6.03 -17.40
CA MET A 240 2.87 -5.95 -16.14
C MET A 240 2.91 -4.51 -15.64
N ILE A 241 3.09 -4.34 -14.34
CA ILE A 241 3.31 -3.05 -13.70
C ILE A 241 4.77 -2.90 -13.27
N THR A 242 5.26 -1.67 -13.24
CA THR A 242 6.60 -1.33 -12.76
C THR A 242 6.52 -0.59 -11.44
N SER A 243 7.30 -1.03 -10.47
CA SER A 243 7.52 -0.39 -9.18
C SER A 243 8.97 0.11 -9.13
N PHE A 244 9.16 1.41 -8.95
CA PHE A 244 10.47 2.02 -9.06
C PHE A 244 10.95 2.59 -7.72
N HIS A 245 11.96 1.93 -7.15
CA HIS A 245 12.76 2.46 -6.06
C HIS A 245 13.82 3.42 -6.63
N LEU A 246 13.56 4.72 -6.53
CA LEU A 246 14.53 5.74 -6.95
C LEU A 246 15.61 5.88 -5.88
N GLN A 247 16.71 5.17 -6.05
CA GLN A 247 17.84 5.33 -5.13
C GLN A 247 18.57 6.66 -5.35
N PRO A 248 19.23 7.24 -4.34
CA PRO A 248 19.96 8.51 -4.48
C PRO A 248 20.92 8.56 -5.65
N ALA A 249 21.61 7.46 -5.97
CA ALA A 249 22.50 7.38 -7.12
C ALA A 249 21.76 7.51 -8.47
N ASN A 250 20.49 7.15 -8.54
CA ASN A 250 19.66 7.26 -9.75
C ASN A 250 19.06 8.65 -9.92
N THR A 251 18.80 9.36 -8.83
CA THR A 251 18.07 10.64 -8.84
C THR A 251 18.85 11.76 -9.53
N ALA A 252 20.17 11.65 -9.67
CA ALA A 252 20.99 12.56 -10.45
C ALA A 252 20.68 12.48 -11.97
N VAL A 253 20.28 11.30 -12.45
CA VAL A 253 20.02 11.02 -13.87
C VAL A 253 18.52 10.95 -14.14
N THR A 254 17.79 10.21 -13.30
CA THR A 254 16.36 9.95 -13.46
C THR A 254 15.62 10.36 -12.18
N GLN A 255 15.10 11.57 -12.15
CA GLN A 255 14.28 12.10 -11.08
C GLN A 255 12.84 11.57 -11.17
N ALA A 256 12.05 11.75 -10.12
CA ALA A 256 10.67 11.24 -10.04
C ALA A 256 9.79 11.69 -11.22
N VAL A 257 9.84 12.96 -11.63
CA VAL A 257 9.08 13.46 -12.79
C VAL A 257 9.52 12.79 -14.09
N ARG A 258 10.83 12.59 -14.29
CA ARG A 258 11.34 11.92 -15.48
C ARG A 258 10.91 10.46 -15.54
N ALA A 259 11.00 9.74 -14.41
CA ALA A 259 10.56 8.36 -14.32
C ALA A 259 9.04 8.23 -14.55
N ALA A 260 8.24 9.10 -13.94
CA ALA A 260 6.80 9.15 -14.14
C ALA A 260 6.44 9.35 -15.62
N CYS A 261 7.07 10.32 -16.30
CA CYS A 261 6.80 10.62 -17.70
C CYS A 261 7.39 9.60 -18.67
N ALA A 262 8.34 8.77 -18.25
CA ALA A 262 8.80 7.59 -18.97
C ALA A 262 7.79 6.43 -18.94
N GLY A 263 6.71 6.55 -18.14
CA GLY A 263 5.62 5.57 -18.09
C GLY A 263 5.73 4.54 -16.97
N VAL A 264 6.57 4.78 -15.96
CA VAL A 264 6.63 3.96 -14.75
C VAL A 264 5.26 3.96 -14.07
N THR A 265 4.78 2.78 -13.63
CA THR A 265 3.44 2.64 -13.06
C THR A 265 3.35 3.24 -11.66
N MET A 266 4.31 2.94 -10.79
CA MET A 266 4.36 3.49 -9.43
C MET A 266 5.80 3.81 -9.02
N ILE A 267 5.93 4.89 -8.24
CA ILE A 267 7.19 5.31 -7.62
C ILE A 267 7.06 5.16 -6.12
N GLU A 268 8.02 4.46 -5.55
CA GLU A 268 8.12 4.16 -4.13
C GLU A 268 8.82 5.28 -3.36
N HIS A 269 8.51 5.37 -2.06
CA HIS A 269 9.22 6.16 -1.08
C HIS A 269 9.24 7.67 -1.35
N HIS A 270 10.34 8.31 -1.00
CA HIS A 270 10.50 9.77 -1.03
C HIS A 270 11.58 10.28 -1.99
N TYR A 271 12.37 9.36 -2.58
CA TYR A 271 13.50 9.72 -3.43
C TYR A 271 13.07 10.33 -4.78
N GLY A 272 13.87 11.23 -5.31
CA GLY A 272 13.69 11.81 -6.64
C GLY A 272 12.65 12.94 -6.72
N TYR A 273 11.80 13.10 -5.70
CA TYR A 273 10.79 14.16 -5.70
C TYR A 273 11.41 15.53 -5.38
N ALA A 274 12.19 15.62 -4.30
CA ALA A 274 12.90 16.84 -3.94
C ALA A 274 13.82 17.29 -5.09
N GLU A 275 14.56 16.35 -5.65
CA GLU A 275 15.48 16.57 -6.77
C GLU A 275 14.75 17.05 -8.04
N SER A 276 13.48 16.63 -8.25
CA SER A 276 12.66 17.13 -9.37
C SER A 276 12.34 18.62 -9.26
N SER A 277 12.50 19.23 -8.09
CA SER A 277 12.27 20.65 -7.86
C SER A 277 13.53 21.52 -7.98
N LEU A 278 14.72 20.91 -8.06
CA LEU A 278 15.99 21.63 -8.15
C LEU A 278 16.21 22.17 -9.54
N ASP A 279 17.03 23.24 -9.65
CA ASP A 279 17.50 23.73 -10.92
C ASP A 279 18.68 22.87 -11.40
N GLY A 280 18.56 22.34 -12.61
CA GLY A 280 19.52 21.39 -13.14
C GLY A 280 19.33 19.97 -12.61
N SER A 281 20.37 19.14 -12.69
CA SER A 281 20.38 17.76 -12.25
C SER A 281 21.20 17.54 -10.97
N ALA A 282 21.45 18.59 -10.22
CA ALA A 282 22.37 18.54 -9.09
C ALA A 282 21.78 17.76 -7.91
N GLN A 283 22.51 16.77 -7.45
CA GLN A 283 22.39 16.24 -6.10
C GLN A 283 23.30 17.06 -5.20
N GLN A 284 22.77 17.52 -4.08
CA GLN A 284 23.52 18.35 -3.12
C GLN A 284 24.16 17.47 -2.04
N PHE A 285 24.88 16.41 -2.46
CA PHE A 285 25.60 15.55 -1.53
C PHE A 285 27.01 16.10 -1.23
N PRO A 286 27.52 15.86 -0.01
CA PRO A 286 28.90 16.15 0.33
C PRO A 286 29.90 15.45 -0.61
N ARG A 287 31.10 16.02 -0.80
CA ARG A 287 32.14 15.38 -1.62
C ARG A 287 32.59 14.03 -1.09
N ALA A 288 32.54 13.83 0.22
CA ALA A 288 32.90 12.60 0.90
C ALA A 288 31.75 11.61 1.00
N TYR A 289 30.57 11.89 0.38
CA TYR A 289 29.41 11.03 0.45
C TYR A 289 29.71 9.63 -0.06
N GLU A 290 29.46 8.65 0.81
CA GLU A 290 29.61 7.23 0.49
C GLU A 290 28.22 6.55 0.53
N TYR A 291 27.69 6.23 -0.64
CA TYR A 291 26.40 5.56 -0.76
C TYR A 291 26.33 4.20 -0.05
N GLY A 292 27.44 3.47 0.04
CA GLY A 292 27.54 2.18 0.74
C GLY A 292 27.46 2.29 2.27
N ASN A 293 27.63 3.50 2.81
CA ASN A 293 27.45 3.77 4.24
C ASN A 293 25.97 4.05 4.51
N GLU A 294 25.28 3.14 5.19
CA GLU A 294 23.84 3.23 5.45
C GLU A 294 23.47 4.50 6.23
N SER A 295 24.22 4.82 7.30
CA SER A 295 23.94 6.01 8.11
C SER A 295 24.05 7.28 7.27
N GLU A 296 25.09 7.41 6.46
CA GLU A 296 25.34 8.55 5.59
C GLU A 296 24.28 8.64 4.46
N ARG A 297 23.96 7.50 3.84
CA ARG A 297 22.92 7.39 2.82
C ARG A 297 21.58 7.95 3.32
N PHE A 298 21.12 7.51 4.49
CA PHE A 298 19.81 7.92 5.00
C PHE A 298 19.86 9.33 5.63
N ARG A 299 20.99 9.76 6.17
CA ARG A 299 21.20 11.15 6.61
C ARG A 299 21.01 12.13 5.46
N GLU A 300 21.72 11.91 4.36
CA GLU A 300 21.65 12.76 3.18
C GLU A 300 20.30 12.66 2.45
N ALA A 301 19.64 11.51 2.51
CA ALA A 301 18.30 11.35 1.96
C ALA A 301 17.25 12.25 2.63
N GLY A 302 17.39 12.52 3.92
CA GLY A 302 16.58 13.54 4.61
C GLY A 302 17.04 14.97 4.27
N ARG A 303 18.35 15.18 4.25
CA ARG A 303 18.94 16.50 4.04
C ARG A 303 18.67 17.09 2.66
N VAL A 304 18.59 16.28 1.60
CA VAL A 304 18.30 16.75 0.24
C VAL A 304 17.00 17.54 0.14
N TRP A 305 16.03 17.26 1.00
CA TRP A 305 14.76 17.99 1.06
C TRP A 305 14.90 19.44 1.53
N THR A 306 15.95 19.77 2.26
CA THR A 306 16.22 21.15 2.70
C THR A 306 16.61 22.08 1.54
N TYR A 307 17.06 21.49 0.43
CA TYR A 307 17.41 22.21 -0.80
C TYR A 307 16.25 22.29 -1.80
N ALA A 308 15.15 21.56 -1.56
CA ALA A 308 14.01 21.54 -2.46
C ALA A 308 13.38 22.94 -2.62
N ASN A 309 13.10 23.31 -3.86
CA ASN A 309 12.29 24.49 -4.13
C ASN A 309 10.82 24.15 -3.82
N LYS A 310 10.35 24.60 -2.65
CA LYS A 310 9.01 24.26 -2.15
C LYS A 310 7.89 24.68 -3.10
N GLU A 311 7.95 25.88 -3.67
CA GLU A 311 6.92 26.36 -4.59
C GLU A 311 6.84 25.49 -5.85
N ARG A 312 7.99 25.23 -6.46
CA ARG A 312 8.08 24.37 -7.65
C ARG A 312 7.65 22.93 -7.36
N LEU A 313 8.05 22.39 -6.20
CA LEU A 313 7.70 21.03 -5.76
C LEU A 313 6.18 20.85 -5.63
N LEU A 314 5.52 21.77 -4.93
CA LEU A 314 4.08 21.66 -4.64
C LEU A 314 3.19 22.07 -5.82
N ASN A 315 3.74 22.71 -6.86
CA ASN A 315 3.00 23.11 -8.05
C ASN A 315 3.46 22.32 -9.29
N ALA A 316 4.51 22.78 -9.96
CA ALA A 316 4.92 22.23 -11.26
C ALA A 316 5.31 20.74 -11.20
N VAL A 317 5.95 20.28 -10.11
CA VAL A 317 6.30 18.87 -9.91
C VAL A 317 5.03 18.05 -9.67
N ALA A 318 4.16 18.49 -8.76
CA ALA A 318 2.89 17.81 -8.49
C ALA A 318 2.01 17.71 -9.75
N ASP A 319 1.87 18.80 -10.52
CA ASP A 319 1.11 18.81 -11.78
C ASP A 319 1.72 17.86 -12.83
N SER A 320 3.05 17.82 -12.93
CA SER A 320 3.75 16.93 -13.86
C SER A 320 3.53 15.45 -13.52
N LEU A 321 3.62 15.10 -12.23
CA LEU A 321 3.36 13.74 -11.76
C LEU A 321 1.91 13.31 -12.06
N VAL A 322 0.93 14.19 -11.81
CA VAL A 322 -0.49 13.93 -12.15
C VAL A 322 -0.66 13.76 -13.65
N LYS A 323 -0.10 14.65 -14.46
CA LYS A 323 -0.16 14.61 -15.93
C LYS A 323 0.44 13.33 -16.49
N CYS A 324 1.56 12.85 -15.94
CA CYS A 324 2.21 11.62 -16.37
C CYS A 324 1.50 10.35 -15.86
N GLY A 325 0.51 10.47 -14.96
CA GLY A 325 -0.38 9.40 -14.55
C GLY A 325 0.27 8.35 -13.63
N VAL A 326 1.40 8.67 -13.01
CA VAL A 326 2.10 7.78 -12.09
C VAL A 326 1.28 7.58 -10.81
N THR A 327 1.42 6.43 -10.17
CA THR A 327 0.94 6.18 -8.81
C THR A 327 2.04 6.51 -7.81
N MET A 328 1.74 7.31 -6.81
CA MET A 328 2.65 7.56 -5.70
C MET A 328 2.43 6.51 -4.61
N LEU A 329 3.50 5.82 -4.22
CA LEU A 329 3.52 4.77 -3.18
C LEU A 329 4.42 5.22 -2.03
N PRO A 330 3.91 5.97 -1.04
CA PRO A 330 4.77 6.72 -0.13
C PRO A 330 5.54 5.85 0.86
N THR A 331 4.97 4.77 1.40
CA THR A 331 5.60 3.94 2.44
C THR A 331 6.19 4.77 3.60
N ARG A 332 5.42 5.73 4.10
CA ARG A 332 5.90 6.70 5.10
C ARG A 332 6.35 6.03 6.41
N VAL A 333 5.71 4.92 6.74
CA VAL A 333 5.93 4.24 8.02
C VAL A 333 7.36 3.72 8.20
N VAL A 334 8.00 3.27 7.13
CA VAL A 334 9.38 2.74 7.20
C VAL A 334 10.41 3.84 7.52
N TYR A 335 10.11 5.10 7.17
CA TYR A 335 10.98 6.25 7.45
C TYR A 335 10.57 7.04 8.70
N GLU A 336 9.55 6.57 9.45
CA GLU A 336 9.08 7.30 10.63
C GLU A 336 10.16 7.37 11.73
N ALA A 337 10.94 6.31 11.90
CA ALA A 337 12.04 6.26 12.87
C ALA A 337 13.10 7.34 12.63
N ASN A 338 13.26 7.81 11.39
CA ASN A 338 14.26 8.83 11.05
C ASN A 338 13.98 10.19 11.68
N ARG A 339 12.74 10.49 12.01
CA ARG A 339 12.36 11.72 12.69
C ARG A 339 12.24 11.60 14.21
N ASP A 340 12.16 10.37 14.73
CA ASP A 340 12.04 10.09 16.17
C ASP A 340 12.32 8.60 16.44
N VAL A 341 13.57 8.25 16.67
CA VAL A 341 14.02 6.88 16.93
C VAL A 341 13.44 6.35 18.23
N LEU A 342 13.39 7.17 19.28
CA LEU A 342 12.89 6.75 20.60
C LEU A 342 11.41 6.36 20.52
N ARG A 343 10.62 7.13 19.78
CA ARG A 343 9.22 6.80 19.55
C ARG A 343 9.05 5.49 18.79
N ALA A 344 9.85 5.27 17.73
CA ALA A 344 9.76 4.06 16.93
C ALA A 344 10.04 2.79 17.74
N THR A 345 10.89 2.87 18.77
CA THR A 345 11.26 1.75 19.66
C THR A 345 10.30 1.57 20.83
N SER A 346 9.37 2.50 21.08
CA SER A 346 8.47 2.50 22.25
C SER A 346 6.99 2.44 21.88
N LEU A 347 6.66 1.90 20.71
CA LEU A 347 5.27 1.77 20.25
C LEU A 347 4.49 0.75 21.10
N PRO A 348 3.17 0.93 21.29
CA PRO A 348 2.38 0.10 22.23
C PRO A 348 2.38 -1.40 21.96
N TRP A 349 2.73 -1.81 20.77
CA TRP A 349 2.78 -3.22 20.36
C TRP A 349 4.16 -3.84 20.43
N THR A 350 5.22 -3.01 20.61
CA THR A 350 6.61 -3.43 20.49
C THR A 350 6.93 -4.60 21.41
N ASP A 351 6.59 -4.50 22.69
CA ASP A 351 6.90 -5.55 23.66
C ASP A 351 6.11 -6.84 23.46
N LYS A 352 4.89 -6.74 22.98
CA LYS A 352 3.98 -7.88 22.92
C LYS A 352 4.04 -8.61 21.59
N TYR A 353 4.27 -7.89 20.50
CA TYR A 353 4.07 -8.40 19.14
C TYR A 353 5.27 -8.26 18.22
N THR A 354 6.39 -7.65 18.64
CA THR A 354 7.60 -7.64 17.83
C THR A 354 8.45 -8.88 18.11
N HIS A 355 8.65 -9.71 17.09
CA HIS A 355 9.47 -10.93 17.18
C HIS A 355 10.92 -10.58 17.52
N GLN A 356 11.56 -11.36 18.40
CA GLN A 356 12.91 -11.06 18.91
C GLN A 356 13.95 -10.98 17.78
N ALA A 357 13.82 -11.78 16.73
CA ALA A 357 14.74 -11.72 15.61
C ALA A 357 14.66 -10.37 14.86
N LEU A 358 13.44 -9.81 14.69
CA LEU A 358 13.26 -8.48 14.09
C LEU A 358 13.75 -7.38 15.03
N TRP A 359 13.49 -7.51 16.34
CA TRP A 359 14.05 -6.59 17.33
C TRP A 359 15.58 -6.53 17.23
N ASN A 360 16.24 -7.70 17.26
CA ASN A 360 17.70 -7.80 17.18
C ASN A 360 18.23 -7.25 15.84
N TRP A 361 17.49 -7.43 14.75
CA TRP A 361 17.87 -6.92 13.43
C TRP A 361 17.82 -5.38 13.37
N ASN A 362 16.83 -4.76 14.01
CA ASN A 362 16.64 -3.31 14.00
C ASN A 362 17.56 -2.58 15.00
N LEU A 363 18.26 -3.30 15.87
CA LEU A 363 19.26 -2.67 16.75
C LEU A 363 20.37 -2.04 15.91
N PRO A 364 20.87 -0.86 16.30
CA PRO A 364 21.90 -0.15 15.55
C PRO A 364 23.11 -1.02 15.23
N ASN A 365 23.36 -1.22 13.93
CA ASN A 365 24.46 -2.08 13.47
C ASN A 365 24.87 -1.70 12.04
N PRO A 366 26.14 -1.28 11.80
CA PRO A 366 26.60 -0.89 10.47
C PRO A 366 26.62 -2.03 9.43
N ALA A 367 26.48 -3.29 9.88
CA ALA A 367 26.42 -4.45 8.99
C ALA A 367 25.00 -4.80 8.52
N PHE A 368 23.95 -4.19 9.10
CA PHE A 368 22.57 -4.51 8.80
C PHE A 368 21.88 -3.40 8.00
N HIS A 369 21.22 -3.78 6.93
CA HIS A 369 20.38 -2.86 6.19
C HIS A 369 19.18 -2.42 7.04
N GLY A 370 18.97 -1.10 7.16
CA GLY A 370 17.90 -0.51 7.97
C GLY A 370 18.23 -0.31 9.45
N ALA A 371 19.41 -0.70 9.93
CA ALA A 371 19.85 -0.55 11.32
C ALA A 371 20.89 0.60 11.49
N TYR A 372 20.65 1.74 10.88
CA TYR A 372 21.63 2.82 10.67
C TYR A 372 21.60 3.94 11.71
N HIS A 373 20.77 3.86 12.75
CA HIS A 373 20.63 4.94 13.73
C HIS A 373 21.73 4.96 14.83
N TYR A 374 22.86 4.27 14.61
CA TYR A 374 23.93 4.13 15.62
C TYR A 374 24.73 5.40 15.85
N ASP A 375 24.75 6.34 14.91
CA ASP A 375 25.37 7.65 15.00
C ASP A 375 24.41 8.81 14.66
N TRP A 376 23.10 8.55 14.80
CA TRP A 376 22.04 9.52 14.50
C TRP A 376 22.06 10.68 15.49
N THR A 377 22.01 11.89 14.97
CA THR A 377 22.07 13.13 15.75
C THR A 377 20.73 13.85 15.77
N SER A 378 20.57 14.82 16.68
CA SER A 378 19.39 15.68 16.70
C SER A 378 19.23 16.49 15.39
N ASP A 379 20.34 16.80 14.71
CA ASP A 379 20.28 17.49 13.40
C ASP A 379 19.73 16.56 12.31
N ASP A 380 20.05 15.25 12.38
CA ASP A 380 19.50 14.26 11.46
C ASP A 380 17.98 14.12 11.64
N GLU A 381 17.52 14.01 12.90
CA GLU A 381 16.10 13.97 13.23
C GLU A 381 15.38 15.27 12.82
N TYR A 382 16.00 16.43 13.02
CA TYR A 382 15.46 17.72 12.60
C TYR A 382 15.31 17.81 11.08
N ASN A 383 16.34 17.41 10.33
CA ASN A 383 16.31 17.38 8.86
C ASN A 383 15.21 16.44 8.37
N TRP A 384 15.10 15.25 8.96
CA TRP A 384 14.05 14.29 8.62
C TRP A 384 12.65 14.75 9.02
N THR A 385 12.50 15.45 10.15
CA THR A 385 11.21 16.05 10.53
C THR A 385 10.76 17.07 9.50
N SER A 386 11.69 17.89 9.01
CA SER A 386 11.43 18.90 7.98
C SER A 386 11.13 18.27 6.62
N ALA A 387 11.94 17.28 6.21
CA ALA A 387 11.76 16.51 5.00
C ALA A 387 10.40 15.78 5.00
N TYR A 388 10.07 15.14 6.11
CA TYR A 388 8.85 14.37 6.29
C TYR A 388 7.59 15.23 6.16
N ARG A 389 7.66 16.48 6.65
CA ARG A 389 6.57 17.46 6.50
C ARG A 389 6.42 17.89 5.05
N LEU A 390 7.49 18.30 4.39
CA LEU A 390 7.45 18.78 3.00
C LEU A 390 7.04 17.66 2.03
N TRP A 391 7.50 16.43 2.28
CA TRP A 391 7.04 15.26 1.55
C TRP A 391 5.53 14.99 1.77
N GLY A 392 5.05 15.17 3.01
CA GLY A 392 3.61 15.13 3.30
C GLY A 392 2.81 16.18 2.55
N ASP A 393 3.31 17.42 2.48
CA ASP A 393 2.70 18.50 1.70
C ASP A 393 2.59 18.13 0.20
N LEU A 394 3.63 17.51 -0.37
CA LEU A 394 3.62 17.03 -1.75
C LEU A 394 2.57 15.93 -1.96
N ILE A 395 2.49 14.93 -1.07
CA ILE A 395 1.48 13.86 -1.16
C ILE A 395 0.07 14.45 -1.14
N TYR A 396 -0.17 15.41 -0.24
CA TYR A 396 -1.45 16.10 -0.14
C TYR A 396 -1.81 16.87 -1.43
N GLU A 397 -0.88 17.67 -1.95
CA GLU A 397 -1.10 18.44 -3.18
C GLU A 397 -1.28 17.53 -4.41
N PHE A 398 -0.52 16.45 -4.50
CA PHE A 398 -0.70 15.44 -5.54
C PHE A 398 -2.08 14.78 -5.48
N ASN A 399 -2.52 14.32 -4.30
CA ASN A 399 -3.86 13.74 -4.11
C ASN A 399 -4.97 14.75 -4.44
N LYS A 400 -4.86 15.98 -3.95
CA LYS A 400 -5.82 17.07 -4.18
C LYS A 400 -6.01 17.39 -5.67
N ARG A 401 -4.95 17.26 -6.48
CA ARG A 401 -4.98 17.44 -7.94
C ARG A 401 -5.50 16.21 -8.69
N GLY A 402 -5.96 15.18 -7.99
CA GLY A 402 -6.49 13.93 -8.58
C GLY A 402 -5.41 12.89 -8.86
N GLY A 403 -4.19 13.07 -8.39
CA GLY A 403 -3.13 12.07 -8.44
C GLY A 403 -3.49 10.83 -7.62
N ARG A 404 -3.05 9.67 -8.08
CA ARG A 404 -3.31 8.40 -7.41
C ARG A 404 -2.27 8.14 -6.34
N VAL A 405 -2.62 8.31 -5.08
CA VAL A 405 -1.86 7.79 -3.95
C VAL A 405 -2.34 6.37 -3.69
N ALA A 406 -1.41 5.40 -3.63
CA ALA A 406 -1.67 4.03 -3.25
C ALA A 406 -1.02 3.72 -1.89
N PHE A 407 -1.13 2.47 -1.46
CA PHE A 407 -0.75 2.03 -0.13
C PHE A 407 0.36 0.97 -0.20
N GLY A 408 1.41 1.16 0.58
CA GLY A 408 2.50 0.23 0.80
C GLY A 408 3.17 0.53 2.13
N THR A 409 3.71 -0.48 2.80
CA THR A 409 4.30 -0.33 4.13
C THR A 409 5.82 -0.37 4.13
N ASP A 410 6.43 -1.13 3.23
CA ASP A 410 7.88 -1.39 3.22
C ASP A 410 8.37 -1.91 4.58
N ASP A 411 7.54 -2.70 5.25
CA ASP A 411 7.80 -3.18 6.60
C ASP A 411 8.80 -4.33 6.68
N ASN A 412 9.12 -4.75 7.90
CA ASN A 412 10.26 -5.56 8.29
C ASN A 412 11.62 -4.84 8.25
N TYR A 413 11.62 -3.53 8.03
CA TYR A 413 12.79 -2.67 8.12
C TYR A 413 12.53 -1.51 9.10
N ILE A 414 13.60 -0.92 9.60
CA ILE A 414 13.62 0.40 10.27
C ILE A 414 12.49 0.52 11.31
N TRP A 415 12.38 -0.47 12.20
CA TRP A 415 11.39 -0.54 13.27
C TRP A 415 9.93 -0.71 12.83
N ALA A 416 9.66 -0.84 11.53
CA ALA A 416 8.31 -1.07 11.01
C ALA A 416 7.88 -2.54 11.21
N THR A 417 7.15 -2.80 12.30
CA THR A 417 6.63 -4.15 12.61
C THR A 417 5.53 -4.54 11.61
N PRO A 418 5.59 -5.72 10.98
CA PRO A 418 4.58 -6.18 10.03
C PRO A 418 3.17 -6.07 10.58
N GLY A 419 2.22 -5.77 9.73
CA GLY A 419 0.82 -5.60 10.12
C GLY A 419 0.55 -4.31 10.87
N PHE A 420 1.23 -4.04 11.98
CA PHE A 420 1.07 -2.77 12.71
C PHE A 420 1.45 -1.56 11.87
N SER A 421 2.47 -1.69 11.04
CA SER A 421 2.85 -0.72 10.02
C SER A 421 1.71 -0.39 9.05
N THR A 422 0.80 -1.33 8.78
CA THR A 422 -0.39 -1.10 7.94
C THR A 422 -1.25 0.03 8.48
N VAL A 423 -1.69 -0.10 9.73
CA VAL A 423 -2.54 0.93 10.34
C VAL A 423 -1.76 2.23 10.56
N ARG A 424 -0.45 2.11 10.87
CA ARG A 424 0.40 3.29 11.05
C ARG A 424 0.60 4.05 9.74
N GLU A 425 0.81 3.39 8.61
CA GLU A 425 0.89 4.05 7.30
C GLU A 425 -0.39 4.82 6.96
N LEU A 426 -1.57 4.26 7.25
CA LEU A 426 -2.84 4.99 7.07
C LEU A 426 -2.88 6.27 7.92
N GLN A 427 -2.43 6.19 9.19
CA GLN A 427 -2.35 7.37 10.06
C GLN A 427 -1.37 8.41 9.52
N LEU A 428 -0.23 7.97 8.99
CA LEU A 428 0.79 8.86 8.42
C LEU A 428 0.35 9.48 7.09
N GLN A 429 -0.43 8.77 6.26
CA GLN A 429 -1.10 9.37 5.11
C GLN A 429 -2.16 10.40 5.56
N ARG A 430 -2.93 10.10 6.62
CA ARG A 430 -3.89 11.07 7.19
C ARG A 430 -3.20 12.31 7.76
N GLU A 431 -2.01 12.15 8.35
CA GLU A 431 -1.16 13.24 8.88
C GLU A 431 -0.77 14.25 7.77
N THR A 432 -0.70 13.84 6.50
CA THR A 432 -0.42 14.75 5.38
C THR A 432 -1.54 15.74 5.09
N GLY A 433 -2.75 15.52 5.61
CA GLY A 433 -3.95 16.32 5.32
C GLY A 433 -4.98 15.59 4.45
N MET A 434 -4.66 14.44 3.87
CA MET A 434 -5.63 13.64 3.10
C MET A 434 -6.87 13.32 3.95
N GLN A 435 -8.05 13.32 3.34
CA GLN A 435 -9.28 12.93 4.03
C GLN A 435 -9.24 11.42 4.38
N THR A 436 -9.82 11.03 5.52
CA THR A 436 -9.78 9.62 5.97
C THR A 436 -10.34 8.66 4.90
N LEU A 437 -11.39 9.04 4.18
CA LEU A 437 -11.94 8.22 3.10
C LEU A 437 -11.00 8.12 1.89
N ASP A 438 -10.19 9.14 1.59
CA ASP A 438 -9.15 9.05 0.56
C ASP A 438 -8.00 8.15 1.02
N VAL A 439 -7.65 8.18 2.30
CA VAL A 439 -6.66 7.26 2.88
C VAL A 439 -7.15 5.82 2.81
N LEU A 440 -8.39 5.52 3.19
CA LEU A 440 -8.96 4.18 3.03
C LEU A 440 -9.04 3.74 1.57
N LYS A 441 -9.37 4.67 0.66
CA LYS A 441 -9.37 4.45 -0.79
C LYS A 441 -7.98 4.13 -1.32
N SER A 442 -6.90 4.73 -0.78
CA SER A 442 -5.52 4.42 -1.17
C SER A 442 -5.19 2.96 -0.92
N ALA A 443 -5.58 2.42 0.24
CA ALA A 443 -5.30 1.05 0.65
C ALA A 443 -6.26 0.00 0.05
N THR A 444 -7.30 0.41 -0.66
CA THR A 444 -8.32 -0.46 -1.22
C THR A 444 -8.43 -0.28 -2.74
N PHE A 445 -9.28 0.63 -3.19
CA PHE A 445 -9.58 0.83 -4.61
C PHE A 445 -8.37 1.29 -5.44
N HIS A 446 -7.58 2.25 -4.94
CA HIS A 446 -6.42 2.74 -5.68
C HIS A 446 -5.34 1.66 -5.81
N SER A 447 -5.04 0.94 -4.72
CA SER A 447 -4.09 -0.19 -4.75
C SER A 447 -4.56 -1.29 -5.68
N ALA A 448 -5.85 -1.66 -5.65
CA ALA A 448 -6.42 -2.65 -6.58
C ALA A 448 -6.27 -2.23 -8.04
N ARG A 449 -6.54 -0.95 -8.35
CA ARG A 449 -6.42 -0.41 -9.72
C ARG A 449 -4.95 -0.32 -10.16
N THR A 450 -4.04 0.02 -9.28
CA THR A 450 -2.60 0.05 -9.56
C THR A 450 -2.07 -1.34 -9.84
N LEU A 451 -2.51 -2.36 -9.07
CA LEU A 451 -2.14 -3.75 -9.25
C LEU A 451 -2.78 -4.40 -10.50
N GLY A 452 -3.77 -3.74 -11.10
CA GLY A 452 -4.52 -4.30 -12.23
C GLY A 452 -5.52 -5.39 -11.83
N GLU A 453 -5.97 -5.40 -10.57
CA GLU A 453 -6.94 -6.35 -10.02
C GLU A 453 -8.36 -5.75 -9.99
N PRO A 454 -9.17 -5.92 -11.07
CA PRO A 454 -10.43 -5.21 -11.22
C PRO A 454 -11.51 -5.67 -10.24
N LEU A 455 -11.40 -6.86 -9.68
CA LEU A 455 -12.40 -7.45 -8.77
C LEU A 455 -12.05 -7.30 -7.29
N LEU A 456 -10.99 -6.54 -6.95
CA LEU A 456 -10.59 -6.22 -5.58
C LEU A 456 -10.89 -4.77 -5.21
N GLY A 457 -10.86 -4.47 -3.92
CA GLY A 457 -10.87 -3.12 -3.36
C GLY A 457 -12.24 -2.46 -3.24
N LEU A 458 -13.34 -3.18 -3.47
CA LEU A 458 -14.71 -2.66 -3.27
C LEU A 458 -15.61 -3.68 -2.57
N VAL A 459 -16.52 -3.18 -1.73
CA VAL A 459 -17.66 -3.95 -1.22
C VAL A 459 -18.83 -3.76 -2.17
N ARG A 460 -18.99 -4.71 -3.10
CA ARG A 460 -20.00 -4.63 -4.16
C ARG A 460 -20.29 -6.00 -4.76
N PRO A 461 -21.55 -6.33 -5.14
CA PRO A 461 -21.86 -7.52 -5.92
C PRO A 461 -20.99 -7.63 -7.19
N GLY A 462 -20.45 -8.83 -7.44
CA GLY A 462 -19.52 -9.13 -8.53
C GLY A 462 -18.04 -8.89 -8.18
N TYR A 463 -17.72 -8.48 -6.95
CA TYR A 463 -16.36 -8.35 -6.45
C TYR A 463 -15.99 -9.54 -5.55
N LYS A 464 -14.70 -9.78 -5.41
CA LYS A 464 -14.20 -10.81 -4.50
C LYS A 464 -14.52 -10.46 -3.05
N ALA A 465 -14.79 -11.49 -2.28
CA ALA A 465 -15.06 -11.39 -0.85
C ALA A 465 -13.75 -11.33 -0.05
N ASP A 466 -12.99 -10.26 -0.30
CA ASP A 466 -11.85 -9.83 0.50
C ASP A 466 -12.35 -8.65 1.34
N LEU A 467 -12.73 -8.92 2.60
CA LEU A 467 -13.49 -7.99 3.44
C LEU A 467 -12.93 -7.94 4.86
N LEU A 468 -13.17 -6.84 5.54
CA LEU A 468 -12.92 -6.67 6.98
C LEU A 468 -14.23 -6.40 7.69
N LEU A 469 -14.47 -7.09 8.81
CA LEU A 469 -15.53 -6.74 9.76
C LEU A 469 -14.90 -6.01 10.95
N VAL A 470 -15.21 -4.72 11.11
CA VAL A 470 -14.57 -3.81 12.06
C VAL A 470 -15.55 -3.36 13.13
N ASP A 471 -15.15 -3.51 14.40
CA ASP A 471 -15.91 -3.05 15.57
C ASP A 471 -15.60 -1.58 15.85
N GLY A 472 -16.29 -0.70 15.13
CA GLY A 472 -16.11 0.74 15.12
C GLY A 472 -16.04 1.30 13.70
N ASN A 473 -16.12 2.62 13.56
CA ASN A 473 -16.08 3.30 12.27
C ASN A 473 -14.66 3.76 11.89
N PRO A 474 -13.92 3.05 11.02
CA PRO A 474 -12.58 3.45 10.63
C PRO A 474 -12.52 4.74 9.83
N ALA A 475 -13.64 5.21 9.24
CA ALA A 475 -13.70 6.52 8.60
C ALA A 475 -13.64 7.68 9.61
N VAL A 476 -13.97 7.41 10.88
CA VAL A 476 -13.87 8.38 11.99
C VAL A 476 -12.54 8.23 12.74
N ASN A 477 -12.13 6.97 13.00
CA ASN A 477 -10.91 6.70 13.73
C ASN A 477 -10.20 5.47 13.17
N LEU A 478 -9.07 5.69 12.49
CA LEU A 478 -8.26 4.62 11.88
C LEU A 478 -7.73 3.59 12.90
N LYS A 479 -7.66 3.93 14.19
CA LYS A 479 -7.19 3.00 15.23
C LYS A 479 -8.15 1.82 15.46
N TYR A 480 -9.39 1.91 14.99
CA TYR A 480 -10.29 0.74 14.95
C TYR A 480 -9.82 -0.36 13.99
N LEU A 481 -8.81 -0.09 13.14
CA LEU A 481 -8.19 -1.11 12.29
C LEU A 481 -7.07 -1.91 13.00
N TYR A 482 -6.69 -1.55 14.22
CA TYR A 482 -5.88 -2.45 15.05
C TYR A 482 -6.76 -3.57 15.60
N SER A 483 -6.33 -4.84 15.44
CA SER A 483 -7.11 -5.99 15.93
C SER A 483 -7.21 -6.11 17.45
N PHE A 484 -6.48 -5.31 18.20
CA PHE A 484 -6.68 -5.13 19.64
C PHE A 484 -7.60 -3.96 19.98
N GLY A 485 -8.15 -3.27 18.98
CA GLY A 485 -9.06 -2.16 19.12
C GLY A 485 -8.46 -0.88 19.72
N ASP A 486 -9.34 0.05 20.02
CA ASP A 486 -9.00 1.33 20.66
C ASP A 486 -9.91 1.56 21.88
N LEU A 487 -9.50 2.46 22.75
CA LEU A 487 -10.32 2.89 23.89
C LEU A 487 -11.42 3.85 23.41
N THR A 488 -12.63 3.62 23.88
CA THR A 488 -13.78 4.47 23.61
C THR A 488 -14.72 4.50 24.81
N LEU A 489 -15.75 5.32 24.77
CA LEU A 489 -16.82 5.32 25.75
C LEU A 489 -18.03 4.56 25.21
N ASP A 490 -18.64 3.76 26.02
CA ASP A 490 -19.94 3.16 25.73
C ASP A 490 -21.10 4.18 25.93
N LYS A 491 -22.34 3.72 25.73
CA LYS A 491 -23.53 4.57 25.89
C LYS A 491 -23.77 5.04 27.34
N SER A 492 -23.17 4.37 28.32
CA SER A 492 -23.24 4.76 29.73
C SER A 492 -22.16 5.77 30.13
N GLY A 493 -21.21 6.09 29.22
CA GLY A 493 -20.04 6.89 29.51
C GLY A 493 -18.90 6.10 30.17
N SER A 494 -18.98 4.77 30.22
CA SER A 494 -17.92 3.92 30.73
C SER A 494 -16.86 3.66 29.68
N MET A 495 -15.59 3.68 30.10
CA MET A 495 -14.48 3.37 29.21
C MET A 495 -14.47 1.89 28.85
N ILE A 496 -14.52 1.60 27.55
CA ILE A 496 -14.42 0.25 27.01
C ILE A 496 -13.33 0.19 25.94
N ARG A 497 -12.86 -1.01 25.62
CA ARG A 497 -12.01 -1.26 24.47
C ARG A 497 -12.83 -1.94 23.37
N THR A 498 -12.78 -1.42 22.15
CA THR A 498 -13.36 -2.07 20.98
C THR A 498 -12.55 -3.31 20.59
N ASN A 499 -13.12 -4.18 19.77
CA ASN A 499 -12.42 -5.38 19.30
C ASN A 499 -11.57 -5.12 18.04
N GLY A 500 -11.65 -3.91 17.48
CA GLY A 500 -10.95 -3.60 16.23
C GLY A 500 -11.46 -4.42 15.04
N ILE A 501 -10.56 -4.97 14.22
CA ILE A 501 -10.96 -5.92 13.18
C ILE A 501 -11.30 -7.26 13.82
N VAL A 502 -12.58 -7.62 13.81
CA VAL A 502 -13.08 -8.88 14.38
C VAL A 502 -12.80 -10.05 13.46
N HIS A 503 -13.07 -9.84 12.17
CA HIS A 503 -12.83 -10.84 11.13
C HIS A 503 -12.16 -10.20 9.91
N THR A 504 -11.15 -10.89 9.42
CA THR A 504 -10.63 -10.68 8.07
C THR A 504 -11.14 -11.81 7.18
N ILE A 505 -11.76 -11.46 6.07
CA ILE A 505 -12.28 -12.41 5.09
C ILE A 505 -11.39 -12.30 3.85
N LYS A 506 -10.73 -13.40 3.49
CA LYS A 506 -9.86 -13.49 2.30
C LYS A 506 -10.34 -14.63 1.41
N ASP A 507 -10.70 -14.32 0.16
CA ASP A 507 -11.32 -15.28 -0.76
C ASP A 507 -12.51 -16.04 -0.13
N GLY A 508 -13.33 -15.38 0.69
CA GLY A 508 -14.48 -16.00 1.39
C GLY A 508 -14.13 -16.84 2.63
N ILE A 509 -12.85 -16.98 2.96
CA ILE A 509 -12.41 -17.62 4.21
C ILE A 509 -12.53 -16.59 5.34
N VAL A 510 -13.30 -16.93 6.36
CA VAL A 510 -13.49 -16.09 7.55
C VAL A 510 -12.42 -16.43 8.57
N LEU A 511 -11.54 -15.47 8.85
CA LEU A 511 -10.48 -15.58 9.84
C LEU A 511 -10.92 -14.96 11.16
N ASN A 512 -10.46 -15.54 12.26
CA ASN A 512 -10.66 -15.03 13.61
C ASN A 512 -9.42 -14.21 14.02
N ASN A 513 -9.55 -12.89 13.98
CA ASN A 513 -8.41 -12.00 14.21
C ASN A 513 -7.86 -12.09 15.64
N ALA A 514 -8.73 -12.31 16.64
CA ALA A 514 -8.28 -12.52 18.01
C ALA A 514 -7.35 -13.76 18.10
N LYS A 515 -7.74 -14.86 17.43
CA LYS A 515 -6.93 -16.09 17.41
C LYS A 515 -5.63 -15.94 16.62
N LEU A 516 -5.63 -15.18 15.53
CA LEU A 516 -4.40 -14.82 14.82
C LEU A 516 -3.45 -14.05 15.75
N MET A 517 -3.96 -13.08 16.52
CA MET A 517 -3.17 -12.31 17.46
C MET A 517 -2.65 -13.13 18.64
N ASP A 518 -3.47 -14.07 19.17
CA ASP A 518 -3.03 -15.03 20.20
C ASP A 518 -1.84 -15.87 19.70
N GLU A 519 -1.91 -16.34 18.46
CA GLU A 519 -0.86 -17.16 17.85
C GLU A 519 0.43 -16.35 17.60
N VAL A 520 0.30 -15.11 17.12
CA VAL A 520 1.43 -14.19 17.00
C VAL A 520 2.09 -13.94 18.35
N GLU A 521 1.31 -13.68 19.40
CA GLU A 521 1.85 -13.48 20.74
C GLU A 521 2.62 -14.73 21.21
N ARG A 522 2.08 -15.93 20.97
CA ARG A 522 2.75 -17.20 21.30
C ARG A 522 4.11 -17.32 20.59
N MET A 523 4.17 -16.98 19.28
CA MET A 523 5.43 -16.99 18.51
C MET A 523 6.43 -15.97 19.07
N VAL A 524 5.99 -14.78 19.41
CA VAL A 524 6.84 -13.74 20.01
C VAL A 524 7.38 -14.21 21.37
N GLN A 525 6.55 -14.76 22.24
CA GLN A 525 6.99 -15.27 23.53
C GLN A 525 8.01 -16.42 23.38
N ALA A 526 7.81 -17.30 22.41
CA ALA A 526 8.78 -18.34 22.10
C ALA A 526 10.11 -17.75 21.62
N SER A 527 10.07 -16.71 20.79
CA SER A 527 11.24 -16.03 20.24
C SER A 527 12.10 -15.30 21.29
N ARG A 528 11.54 -14.94 22.45
CA ARG A 528 12.27 -14.26 23.55
C ARG A 528 13.43 -15.11 24.12
N LYS A 529 13.44 -16.42 23.83
CA LYS A 529 14.55 -17.32 24.16
C LYS A 529 15.75 -17.16 23.23
N LEU A 530 15.57 -16.47 22.10
CA LEU A 530 16.65 -16.17 21.16
C LEU A 530 17.55 -15.11 21.80
N ALA A 531 18.78 -15.49 22.13
CA ALA A 531 19.78 -14.54 22.58
C ALA A 531 19.99 -13.45 21.51
N PRO A 532 20.34 -12.21 21.89
CA PRO A 532 20.86 -11.24 20.94
C PRO A 532 22.01 -11.87 20.18
N ALA A 533 22.04 -11.76 18.86
CA ALA A 533 23.14 -12.30 18.07
C ALA A 533 24.44 -11.65 18.55
N LYS A 534 25.37 -12.48 19.07
CA LYS A 534 26.70 -12.01 19.47
C LYS A 534 27.53 -11.54 18.29
N ASP A 535 27.27 -12.13 17.12
CA ASP A 535 27.81 -11.71 15.84
C ASP A 535 26.64 -11.37 14.91
N PRO A 536 26.68 -10.22 14.22
CA PRO A 536 25.68 -9.89 13.24
C PRO A 536 25.64 -10.98 12.16
N VAL A 537 24.48 -11.60 11.96
CA VAL A 537 24.23 -12.39 10.76
C VAL A 537 24.51 -11.46 9.59
N ARG A 538 25.50 -11.80 8.76
CA ARG A 538 25.78 -11.01 7.55
C ARG A 538 24.49 -10.87 6.76
N ASP A 539 24.14 -9.63 6.43
CA ASP A 539 23.01 -9.37 5.55
C ASP A 539 23.25 -10.15 4.23
N PRO A 540 22.47 -11.18 3.93
CA PRO A 540 22.64 -11.93 2.69
C PRO A 540 22.42 -11.06 1.44
N PHE A 541 21.84 -9.87 1.61
CA PHE A 541 21.56 -8.91 0.53
C PHE A 541 22.66 -7.85 0.36
N ARG A 542 23.63 -7.76 1.27
CA ARG A 542 24.86 -6.96 1.07
C ARG A 542 25.84 -7.70 0.15
N VAL A 543 25.53 -7.75 -1.12
CA VAL A 543 26.46 -8.22 -2.13
C VAL A 543 27.51 -7.11 -2.34
N GLY A 544 28.73 -7.34 -1.87
CA GLY A 544 29.91 -6.59 -2.31
C GLY A 544 30.53 -5.57 -1.37
N VAL A 545 30.10 -5.46 -0.10
CA VAL A 545 30.84 -4.64 0.88
C VAL A 545 31.88 -5.51 1.59
N PRO A 546 33.19 -5.27 1.44
CA PRO A 546 34.21 -5.97 2.20
C PRO A 546 34.02 -5.69 3.70
N PRO A 547 34.32 -6.65 4.58
CA PRO A 547 34.27 -6.40 6.02
C PRO A 547 35.17 -5.21 6.37
N ALA A 548 34.72 -4.34 7.29
CA ALA A 548 35.40 -3.13 7.73
C ALA A 548 36.81 -3.38 8.37
N ASP A 549 37.20 -4.62 8.58
CA ASP A 549 38.44 -5.01 9.24
C ASP A 549 39.67 -5.15 8.33
N LYS A 550 39.61 -4.64 7.10
CA LYS A 550 40.80 -4.58 6.23
C LYS A 550 41.00 -3.17 5.68
N ARG A 551 41.31 -2.24 6.54
CA ARG A 551 42.06 -1.01 6.21
C ARG A 551 43.25 -0.87 7.15
#